data_91b4222b2dafe4e2e7b2c66d2f87ca23
#
_entry.id   91b4222b2dafe4e2e7b2c66d2f87ca23
#
_cell.length_a   1.000
_cell.length_b   1.000
_cell.length_c   1.000
_cell.angle_alpha   90.00
_cell.angle_beta   90.00
_cell.angle_gamma   90.00
#
_symmetry.space_group_name_H-M   'P 1'
#
loop_
_entity.id
_entity.type
_entity.pdbx_description
1 polymer ?
#
loop_
_entity_poly.entity_id
_entity_poly.type
_entity_poly.pdbx_seq_one_letter_code
_entity_poly.pdbx_strand_id
1 'polypeptide(L)'
;MNPPSKRMMIALIVIILIFVVIVIAVPEKETETANADLMFVNDSDIPVGSVYISYARWDGSGVTEGGMNADESLLERGDTLSFDGVAWPVTVTVCSDLQGSEAVAQLIVAEAPAEGRLWLVMLVDSAELVLTDMPRG
;
A
#
# COMPACT_ATOMS: atom_id res chain seq x y z
N MET A 1 -16.34 -18.97 28.61
CA MET A 1 -15.41 -18.36 27.72
C MET A 1 -15.47 -16.85 27.76
N ASN A 2 -14.34 -16.24 27.75
CA ASN A 2 -14.25 -14.81 28.00
C ASN A 2 -14.69 -13.99 26.78
N PRO A 3 -15.64 -13.05 26.96
CA PRO A 3 -16.07 -12.18 25.88
C PRO A 3 -14.92 -11.45 25.15
N PRO A 4 -13.86 -10.99 25.83
CA PRO A 4 -12.73 -10.34 25.14
C PRO A 4 -12.06 -11.26 24.12
N SER A 5 -11.89 -12.55 24.43
CA SER A 5 -11.28 -13.51 23.51
C SER A 5 -12.10 -13.70 22.24
N LYS A 6 -13.43 -13.73 22.37
CA LYS A 6 -14.32 -13.81 21.20
C LYS A 6 -14.23 -12.57 20.33
N ARG A 7 -14.15 -11.40 20.94
CA ARG A 7 -14.00 -10.14 20.21
C ARG A 7 -12.67 -10.07 19.47
N MET A 8 -11.60 -10.51 20.12
CA MET A 8 -10.28 -10.58 19.49
C MET A 8 -10.27 -11.56 18.32
N MET A 9 -10.89 -12.73 18.48
CA MET A 9 -11.01 -13.71 17.41
C MET A 9 -11.82 -13.18 16.23
N ILE A 10 -12.93 -12.49 16.50
CA ILE A 10 -13.76 -11.88 15.45
C ILE A 10 -12.96 -10.79 14.71
N ALA A 11 -12.24 -9.94 15.43
CA ALA A 11 -11.41 -8.91 14.82
C ALA A 11 -10.33 -9.53 13.93
N LEU A 12 -9.65 -10.58 14.39
CA LEU A 12 -8.65 -11.29 13.63
C LEU A 12 -9.23 -11.94 12.37
N ILE A 13 -10.39 -12.57 12.49
CA ILE A 13 -11.09 -13.18 11.35
C ILE A 13 -11.50 -12.12 10.34
N VAL A 14 -11.99 -10.98 10.79
CA VAL A 14 -12.35 -9.86 9.90
C VAL A 14 -11.12 -9.35 9.14
N ILE A 15 -9.98 -9.20 9.79
CA ILE A 15 -8.73 -8.81 9.14
C ILE A 15 -8.33 -9.84 8.08
N ILE A 16 -8.37 -11.13 8.40
CA ILE A 16 -8.04 -12.20 7.47
C ILE A 16 -9.03 -12.21 6.30
N LEU A 17 -10.33 -12.03 6.56
CA LEU A 17 -11.34 -11.97 5.52
C LEU A 17 -11.15 -10.78 4.58
N ILE A 18 -10.73 -9.63 5.08
CA ILE A 18 -10.41 -8.47 4.25
C ILE A 18 -9.28 -8.82 3.28
N PHE A 19 -8.21 -9.46 3.75
CA PHE A 19 -7.12 -9.89 2.89
C PHE A 19 -7.57 -10.92 1.86
N VAL A 20 -8.37 -11.90 2.28
CA VAL A 20 -8.92 -12.93 1.38
C VAL A 20 -9.84 -12.31 0.32
N VAL A 21 -10.68 -11.36 0.70
CA VAL A 21 -11.57 -10.66 -0.25
C VAL A 21 -10.77 -9.85 -1.26
N ILE A 22 -9.72 -9.16 -0.84
CA ILE A 22 -8.83 -8.43 -1.75
C ILE A 22 -8.23 -9.40 -2.78
N VAL A 23 -7.80 -10.59 -2.35
CA VAL A 23 -7.18 -11.59 -3.22
C VAL A 23 -8.20 -12.26 -4.13
N ILE A 24 -9.38 -12.62 -3.63
CA ILE A 24 -10.36 -13.45 -4.35
C ILE A 24 -11.33 -12.61 -5.17
N ALA A 25 -11.82 -11.50 -4.62
CA ALA A 25 -12.90 -10.71 -5.22
C ALA A 25 -12.47 -9.94 -6.48
N VAL A 26 -11.17 -9.78 -6.72
CA VAL A 26 -10.64 -9.04 -7.86
C VAL A 26 -9.54 -9.84 -8.54
N PRO A 27 -9.90 -10.88 -9.33
CA PRO A 27 -8.92 -11.78 -9.94
C PRO A 27 -7.86 -11.09 -10.78
N GLU A 28 -8.22 -10.04 -11.51
CA GLU A 28 -7.27 -9.26 -12.31
C GLU A 28 -6.23 -8.54 -11.44
N LYS A 29 -6.68 -8.04 -10.28
CA LYS A 29 -5.77 -7.44 -9.30
C LYS A 29 -4.93 -8.48 -8.56
N GLU A 30 -5.41 -9.69 -8.45
CA GLU A 30 -4.62 -10.82 -7.96
C GLU A 30 -3.33 -10.97 -8.77
N THR A 31 -3.46 -10.94 -10.10
CA THR A 31 -2.31 -11.01 -10.98
C THR A 31 -1.38 -9.82 -10.79
N GLU A 32 -1.92 -8.62 -10.66
CA GLU A 32 -1.15 -7.41 -10.39
C GLU A 32 -0.46 -7.49 -9.03
N THR A 33 -1.16 -7.98 -8.00
CA THR A 33 -0.59 -8.15 -6.66
C THR A 33 0.53 -9.18 -6.65
N ALA A 34 0.39 -10.28 -7.41
CA ALA A 34 1.42 -11.29 -7.52
C ALA A 34 2.71 -10.76 -8.15
N ASN A 35 2.60 -9.75 -9.02
CA ASN A 35 3.73 -9.11 -9.67
C ASN A 35 4.17 -7.82 -8.97
N ALA A 36 3.42 -7.35 -7.98
CA ALA A 36 3.73 -6.12 -7.29
C ALA A 36 5.00 -6.24 -6.46
N ASP A 37 5.82 -5.20 -6.48
CA ASP A 37 6.99 -5.08 -5.63
C ASP A 37 6.66 -4.32 -4.35
N LEU A 38 5.68 -3.42 -4.43
CA LEU A 38 5.28 -2.56 -3.34
C LEU A 38 3.76 -2.37 -3.38
N MET A 39 3.14 -2.44 -2.22
CA MET A 39 1.71 -2.17 -2.05
C MET A 39 1.55 -1.09 -0.99
N PHE A 40 0.68 -0.13 -1.28
CA PHE A 40 0.26 0.88 -0.32
C PHE A 40 -1.11 0.52 0.21
N VAL A 41 -1.32 0.71 1.52
CA VAL A 41 -2.64 0.64 2.13
C VAL A 41 -2.85 1.84 3.04
N ASN A 42 -4.04 2.45 2.95
CA ASN A 42 -4.44 3.48 3.89
C ASN A 42 -5.07 2.80 5.12
N ASP A 43 -4.32 2.72 6.19
CA ASP A 43 -4.79 2.19 7.48
C ASP A 43 -5.02 3.34 8.47
N SER A 44 -5.66 4.40 7.98
CA SER A 44 -5.91 5.62 8.76
C SER A 44 -7.27 6.21 8.41
N ASP A 45 -7.72 7.15 9.22
CA ASP A 45 -8.88 7.98 8.91
C ASP A 45 -8.53 9.20 8.05
N ILE A 46 -7.26 9.35 7.71
CA ILE A 46 -6.77 10.45 6.86
C ILE A 46 -7.16 10.15 5.41
N PRO A 47 -7.91 11.04 4.74
CA PRO A 47 -8.23 10.84 3.34
C PRO A 47 -6.98 11.02 2.48
N VAL A 48 -6.77 10.11 1.53
CA VAL A 48 -5.64 10.12 0.63
C VAL A 48 -6.14 10.31 -0.80
N GLY A 49 -5.68 11.35 -1.46
CA GLY A 49 -6.05 11.62 -2.86
C GLY A 49 -5.15 10.88 -3.84
N SER A 50 -3.88 10.78 -3.55
CA SER A 50 -2.90 10.15 -4.45
C SER A 50 -1.69 9.65 -3.69
N VAL A 51 -1.03 8.67 -4.27
CA VAL A 51 0.24 8.12 -3.79
C VAL A 51 1.21 8.11 -4.95
N TYR A 52 2.40 8.67 -4.75
CA TYR A 52 3.44 8.69 -5.77
C TYR A 52 4.64 7.90 -5.30
N ILE A 53 5.25 7.15 -6.23
CA ILE A 53 6.56 6.55 -6.01
C ILE A 53 7.55 7.16 -6.98
N SER A 54 8.77 7.34 -6.52
CA SER A 54 9.85 7.93 -7.32
C SER A 54 11.13 7.12 -7.13
N TYR A 55 11.76 6.75 -8.23
CA TYR A 55 13.00 5.98 -8.22
C TYR A 55 13.84 6.29 -9.47
N ALA A 56 15.10 5.90 -9.46
CA ALA A 56 15.97 6.02 -10.62
C ALA A 56 16.06 4.68 -11.35
N ARG A 57 16.02 4.72 -12.68
CA ARG A 57 16.28 3.54 -13.51
C ARG A 57 17.79 3.26 -13.57
N TRP A 58 18.15 2.09 -14.11
CA TRP A 58 19.53 1.67 -14.26
C TRP A 58 20.38 2.65 -15.07
N ASP A 59 19.77 3.41 -16.00
CA ASP A 59 20.44 4.43 -16.82
C ASP A 59 20.54 5.80 -16.12
N GLY A 60 20.08 5.91 -14.89
CA GLY A 60 20.09 7.13 -14.10
C GLY A 60 18.90 8.05 -14.32
N SER A 61 17.99 7.71 -15.24
CA SER A 61 16.77 8.51 -15.44
C SER A 61 15.80 8.32 -14.28
N GLY A 62 15.15 9.41 -13.87
CA GLY A 62 14.13 9.37 -12.83
C GLY A 62 12.78 8.89 -13.36
N VAL A 63 12.06 8.13 -12.52
CA VAL A 63 10.70 7.69 -12.80
C VAL A 63 9.83 8.14 -11.64
N THR A 64 8.67 8.71 -11.97
CA THR A 64 7.64 9.01 -10.99
C THR A 64 6.33 8.39 -11.48
N GLU A 65 5.77 7.50 -10.66
CA GLU A 65 4.49 6.87 -10.94
C GLU A 65 3.49 7.30 -9.89
N GLY A 66 2.28 7.66 -10.32
CA GLY A 66 1.19 8.03 -9.42
C GLY A 66 0.11 6.98 -9.40
N GLY A 67 -0.53 6.83 -8.25
CA GLY A 67 -1.68 5.96 -8.07
C GLY A 67 -2.81 6.70 -7.40
N MET A 68 -4.04 6.38 -7.80
CA MET A 68 -5.26 6.89 -7.19
C MET A 68 -6.39 5.92 -7.50
N ASN A 69 -7.53 6.08 -6.86
CA ASN A 69 -8.72 5.30 -7.23
C ASN A 69 -9.13 5.62 -8.66
N ALA A 70 -9.59 4.59 -9.38
CA ALA A 70 -9.98 4.73 -10.79
C ALA A 70 -11.14 5.71 -11.01
N ASP A 71 -12.01 5.88 -10.02
CA ASP A 71 -13.13 6.82 -10.05
C ASP A 71 -12.78 8.21 -9.49
N GLU A 72 -11.49 8.45 -9.23
CA GLU A 72 -10.97 9.69 -8.64
C GLU A 72 -11.50 10.00 -7.23
N SER A 73 -12.07 9.00 -6.55
CA SER A 73 -12.45 9.14 -5.14
C SER A 73 -11.23 9.08 -4.24
N LEU A 74 -11.35 9.59 -3.03
CA LEU A 74 -10.29 9.49 -2.05
C LEU A 74 -10.10 8.04 -1.59
N LEU A 75 -8.85 7.68 -1.33
CA LEU A 75 -8.52 6.41 -0.70
C LEU A 75 -8.89 6.49 0.77
N GLU A 76 -9.83 5.65 1.17
CA GLU A 76 -10.28 5.56 2.55
C GLU A 76 -9.57 4.42 3.28
N ARG A 77 -9.86 4.27 4.55
CA ARG A 77 -9.28 3.19 5.36
C ARG A 77 -9.55 1.83 4.69
N GLY A 78 -8.49 1.07 4.47
CA GLY A 78 -8.53 -0.24 3.84
C GLY A 78 -8.31 -0.25 2.34
N ASP A 79 -8.33 0.91 1.70
CA ASP A 79 -8.06 1.00 0.25
C ASP A 79 -6.57 0.79 -0.02
N THR A 80 -6.28 0.13 -1.12
CA THR A 80 -4.92 -0.27 -1.50
C THR A 80 -4.55 0.18 -2.91
N LEU A 81 -3.26 0.37 -3.12
CA LEU A 81 -2.65 0.58 -4.44
C LEU A 81 -1.43 -0.32 -4.57
N SER A 82 -1.21 -0.86 -5.76
CA SER A 82 -0.08 -1.73 -6.04
C SER A 82 0.84 -1.12 -7.08
N PHE A 83 2.15 -1.29 -6.91
CA PHE A 83 3.16 -0.83 -7.85
C PHE A 83 4.08 -1.98 -8.20
N ASP A 84 4.34 -2.15 -9.49
CA ASP A 84 5.25 -3.18 -10.02
C ASP A 84 6.41 -2.54 -10.78
N GLY A 85 7.44 -3.30 -11.04
CA GLY A 85 8.60 -2.82 -11.78
C GLY A 85 9.38 -1.70 -11.09
N VAL A 86 9.37 -1.68 -9.77
CA VAL A 86 10.01 -0.63 -8.97
C VAL A 86 11.50 -0.90 -8.84
N ALA A 87 12.32 0.14 -9.03
CA ALA A 87 13.75 0.08 -8.72
C ALA A 87 14.02 0.68 -7.33
N TRP A 88 15.07 0.21 -6.68
CA TRP A 88 15.41 0.59 -5.31
C TRP A 88 16.68 1.44 -5.27
N PRO A 89 16.79 2.43 -4.42
CA PRO A 89 15.77 2.87 -3.44
C PRO A 89 14.58 3.56 -4.11
N VAL A 90 13.43 3.53 -3.45
CA VAL A 90 12.22 4.20 -3.90
C VAL A 90 11.71 5.15 -2.81
N THR A 91 11.22 6.31 -3.21
CA THR A 91 10.55 7.25 -2.31
C THR A 91 9.05 7.13 -2.51
N VAL A 92 8.33 6.88 -1.44
CA VAL A 92 6.87 6.82 -1.43
C VAL A 92 6.35 8.12 -0.82
N THR A 93 5.51 8.83 -1.56
CA THR A 93 4.90 10.08 -1.10
C THR A 93 3.39 9.95 -1.13
N VAL A 94 2.76 10.16 0.01
CA VAL A 94 1.31 10.11 0.17
C VAL A 94 0.78 11.52 0.24
N CYS A 95 -0.20 11.84 -0.59
CA CYS A 95 -0.79 13.17 -0.71
C CYS A 95 -2.27 13.16 -0.38
N SER A 96 -2.76 14.23 0.23
CA SER A 96 -4.17 14.38 0.57
C SER A 96 -5.03 14.77 -0.62
N ASP A 97 -4.43 15.33 -1.67
CA ASP A 97 -5.12 15.79 -2.87
C ASP A 97 -4.83 14.89 -4.07
N LEU A 98 -5.70 14.97 -5.08
CA LEU A 98 -5.56 14.19 -6.31
C LEU A 98 -4.38 14.66 -7.17
N GLN A 99 -4.01 15.93 -7.06
CA GLN A 99 -2.93 16.54 -7.85
C GLN A 99 -1.54 16.26 -7.29
N GLY A 100 -1.45 15.74 -6.06
CA GLY A 100 -0.16 15.43 -5.46
C GLY A 100 0.62 16.63 -4.95
N SER A 101 -0.05 17.74 -4.65
CA SER A 101 0.61 18.96 -4.18
C SER A 101 0.70 19.08 -2.66
N GLU A 102 -0.07 18.30 -1.92
CA GLU A 102 -0.11 18.35 -0.46
C GLU A 102 0.33 17.01 0.15
N ALA A 103 1.63 16.89 0.39
CA ALA A 103 2.19 15.68 0.98
C ALA A 103 1.78 15.56 2.46
N VAL A 104 1.29 14.39 2.83
CA VAL A 104 0.92 14.04 4.20
C VAL A 104 2.05 13.26 4.86
N ALA A 105 2.68 12.35 4.12
CA ALA A 105 3.73 11.49 4.63
C ALA A 105 4.66 11.06 3.49
N GLN A 106 5.90 10.74 3.84
CA GLN A 106 6.90 10.29 2.89
C GLN A 106 7.80 9.25 3.55
N LEU A 107 8.19 8.25 2.77
CA LEU A 107 9.06 7.18 3.23
C LEU A 107 10.03 6.79 2.12
N ILE A 108 11.30 6.59 2.48
CA ILE A 108 12.29 6.03 1.56
C ILE A 108 12.48 4.55 1.90
N VAL A 109 12.27 3.70 0.89
CA VAL A 109 12.51 2.26 1.00
C VAL A 109 13.82 1.95 0.30
N ALA A 110 14.85 1.63 1.09
CA ALA A 110 16.22 1.57 0.59
C ALA A 110 16.51 0.33 -0.24
N GLU A 111 15.90 -0.79 0.08
CA GLU A 111 16.24 -2.09 -0.50
C GLU A 111 15.00 -2.82 -1.02
N ALA A 112 15.22 -3.71 -1.99
CA ALA A 112 14.19 -4.61 -2.47
C ALA A 112 13.71 -5.53 -1.34
N PRO A 113 12.44 -6.01 -1.40
CA PRO A 113 11.98 -7.01 -0.45
C PRO A 113 12.72 -8.33 -0.66
N ALA A 114 12.69 -9.20 0.34
CA ALA A 114 13.25 -10.54 0.20
C ALA A 114 12.54 -11.33 -0.91
N GLU A 115 13.22 -12.33 -1.46
CA GLU A 115 12.65 -13.17 -2.51
C GLU A 115 11.32 -13.79 -2.08
N GLY A 116 10.32 -13.71 -2.96
CA GLY A 116 8.97 -14.19 -2.69
C GLY A 116 8.13 -13.28 -1.80
N ARG A 117 8.61 -12.06 -1.53
CA ARG A 117 7.91 -11.10 -0.68
C ARG A 117 7.74 -9.77 -1.41
N LEU A 118 6.87 -8.94 -0.88
CA LEU A 118 6.69 -7.57 -1.35
C LEU A 118 6.70 -6.62 -0.14
N TRP A 119 6.97 -5.34 -0.38
CA TRP A 119 6.85 -4.34 0.65
C TRP A 119 5.41 -3.85 0.78
N LEU A 120 4.94 -3.79 2.01
CA LEU A 120 3.67 -3.17 2.36
C LEU A 120 3.97 -1.86 3.08
N VAL A 121 3.48 -0.76 2.54
CA VAL A 121 3.60 0.58 3.12
C VAL A 121 2.21 0.98 3.62
N MET A 122 2.09 1.22 4.90
CA MET A 122 0.81 1.57 5.54
C MET A 122 0.84 2.99 6.07
N LEU A 123 -0.17 3.77 5.72
CA LEU A 123 -0.41 5.05 6.37
C LEU A 123 -1.24 4.79 7.62
N VAL A 124 -0.76 5.22 8.78
CA VAL A 124 -1.45 5.08 10.06
C VAL A 124 -1.97 6.43 10.57
N ASP A 125 -2.84 6.39 11.59
CA ASP A 125 -3.54 7.60 12.06
C ASP A 125 -2.63 8.74 12.52
N SER A 126 -1.40 8.45 12.91
CA SER A 126 -0.40 9.47 13.26
C SER A 126 0.21 10.18 12.06
N ALA A 127 -0.29 9.93 10.85
CA ALA A 127 0.27 10.44 9.58
C ALA A 127 1.71 9.95 9.33
N GLU A 128 2.01 8.76 9.78
CA GLU A 128 3.30 8.11 9.55
C GLU A 128 3.13 6.94 8.59
N LEU A 129 4.18 6.64 7.84
CA LEU A 129 4.23 5.45 7.00
C LEU A 129 5.01 4.36 7.71
N VAL A 130 4.40 3.19 7.78
CA VAL A 130 5.00 1.99 8.39
C VAL A 130 5.31 1.01 7.29
N LEU A 131 6.55 0.51 7.27
CA LEU A 131 7.02 -0.46 6.30
C LEU A 131 7.00 -1.85 6.92
N THR A 132 6.37 -2.79 6.23
CA THR A 132 6.43 -4.20 6.59
C THR A 132 6.50 -5.04 5.32
N ASP A 133 7.00 -6.25 5.40
CA ASP A 133 7.00 -7.15 4.26
C ASP A 133 5.86 -8.16 4.39
N MET A 134 5.44 -8.68 3.25
CA MET A 134 4.38 -9.69 3.20
C MET A 134 4.66 -10.70 2.08
N PRO A 135 4.12 -11.92 2.18
CA PRO A 135 4.28 -12.89 1.11
C PRO A 135 3.66 -12.38 -0.19
N ARG A 136 4.35 -12.64 -1.28
CA ARG A 136 3.86 -12.33 -2.62
C ARG A 136 2.86 -13.40 -3.04
N GLY A 137 1.67 -12.98 -3.31
CA GLY A 137 0.61 -13.81 -3.87
C GLY A 137 0.32 -15.09 -3.18
#